data_dfbdd63e185e60fcb73b7f1d8e27cb47
#
_entry.id   dfbdd63e185e60fcb73b7f1d8e27cb47
#
_cell.length_a   1.000
_cell.length_b   1.000
_cell.length_c   1.000
_cell.angle_alpha   90.00
_cell.angle_beta   90.00
_cell.angle_gamma   90.00
#
_symmetry.space_group_name_H-M   'P 1'
#
loop_
_entity.id
_entity.type
_entity.pdbx_description
1 polymer ?
#
loop_
_entity_poly.entity_id
_entity_poly.type
_entity_poly.pdbx_seq_one_letter_code
_entity_poly.pdbx_strand_id
1 'polypeptide(L)'
;PYPAALEDAIKAFDYLIGEGYGAEDIVLCGDSAGGGLSLSLIMALRDQGRALPAAAAVLSPWTDLTESLDSHYSNTGIDPLISSENLREMALLYAGGKDLKTPYISPLYGNFTGFPPVLIHVGSAEVLLDDSCELALRMEAQGVPVDIDIYEGMWHVWHMFDVEEARTAIRKSQWFFHTQLEIGGLKKREIHPGAVYRHFKGRDYRVLSVARHSETLEEMVVYQQLYGDHGIWVRPLEMFLGTVERDGELIYRFEEREEKPERVDGP
;
A
#
# COMPACT_ATOMS: atom_id res chain seq x y z
N PRO A 1 -1.75 24.09 14.53
CA PRO A 1 -1.60 24.42 13.11
C PRO A 1 -0.21 24.05 12.60
N TYR A 2 -0.10 23.95 11.27
CA TYR A 2 1.18 23.77 10.59
C TYR A 2 2.21 24.86 11.06
N PRO A 3 3.51 24.49 11.31
CA PRO A 3 4.13 23.20 11.00
C PRO A 3 4.21 22.19 12.16
N ALA A 4 3.55 22.41 13.29
CA ALA A 4 3.76 21.67 14.54
C ALA A 4 3.66 20.13 14.35
N ALA A 5 2.62 19.64 13.67
CA ALA A 5 2.46 18.20 13.44
C ALA A 5 3.60 17.62 12.61
N LEU A 6 4.08 18.32 11.59
CA LEU A 6 5.22 17.89 10.76
C LEU A 6 6.52 17.88 11.58
N GLU A 7 6.75 18.91 12.41
CA GLU A 7 7.92 18.99 13.29
C GLU A 7 7.92 17.84 14.31
N ASP A 8 6.76 17.49 14.84
CA ASP A 8 6.64 16.37 15.79
C ASP A 8 6.81 15.01 15.09
N ALA A 9 6.31 14.86 13.86
CA ALA A 9 6.57 13.66 13.03
C ALA A 9 8.07 13.49 12.73
N ILE A 10 8.78 14.58 12.39
CA ILE A 10 10.23 14.57 12.19
C ILE A 10 10.95 14.16 13.49
N LYS A 11 10.57 14.71 14.64
CA LYS A 11 11.16 14.32 15.94
C LYS A 11 10.92 12.85 16.26
N ALA A 12 9.72 12.32 15.98
CA ALA A 12 9.42 10.91 16.17
C ALA A 12 10.30 10.02 15.30
N PHE A 13 10.50 10.39 14.03
CA PHE A 13 11.42 9.71 13.13
C PHE A 13 12.86 9.77 13.66
N ASP A 14 13.32 10.95 14.08
CA ASP A 14 14.65 11.15 14.67
C ASP A 14 14.88 10.32 15.93
N TYR A 15 13.84 10.18 16.75
CA TYR A 15 13.89 9.34 17.94
C TYR A 15 14.17 7.88 17.57
N LEU A 16 13.46 7.32 16.57
CA LEU A 16 13.70 5.95 16.13
C LEU A 16 15.11 5.76 15.57
N ILE A 17 15.60 6.70 14.77
CA ILE A 17 16.99 6.68 14.30
C ILE A 17 17.97 6.73 15.47
N GLY A 18 17.69 7.55 16.48
CA GLY A 18 18.49 7.65 17.71
C GLY A 18 18.49 6.38 18.55
N GLU A 19 17.41 5.60 18.53
CA GLU A 19 17.33 4.27 19.18
C GLU A 19 18.07 3.17 18.39
N GLY A 20 18.60 3.49 17.19
CA GLY A 20 19.45 2.58 16.41
C GLY A 20 18.73 1.86 15.27
N TYR A 21 17.48 2.21 14.96
CA TYR A 21 16.83 1.71 13.73
C TYR A 21 17.41 2.39 12.51
N GLY A 22 17.64 1.64 11.42
CA GLY A 22 17.90 2.22 10.11
C GLY A 22 16.62 2.86 9.53
N ALA A 23 16.76 3.85 8.66
CA ALA A 23 15.58 4.40 7.98
C ALA A 23 14.88 3.33 7.12
N GLU A 24 15.64 2.39 6.58
CA GLU A 24 15.19 1.21 5.84
C GLU A 24 14.41 0.20 6.70
N ASP A 25 14.48 0.31 8.02
CA ASP A 25 13.72 -0.52 8.97
C ASP A 25 12.39 0.14 9.40
N ILE A 26 12.12 1.34 8.89
CA ILE A 26 10.94 2.13 9.25
C ILE A 26 9.97 2.17 8.08
N VAL A 27 8.70 1.90 8.34
CA VAL A 27 7.59 2.16 7.43
C VAL A 27 6.63 3.16 8.04
N LEU A 28 5.98 3.96 7.20
CA LEU A 28 4.96 4.91 7.62
C LEU A 28 3.57 4.36 7.31
N CYS A 29 2.65 4.57 8.24
CA CYS A 29 1.24 4.29 8.01
C CYS A 29 0.41 5.46 8.55
N GLY A 30 -0.52 5.94 7.74
CA GLY A 30 -1.39 7.04 8.17
C GLY A 30 -2.72 7.02 7.43
N ASP A 31 -3.78 7.33 8.17
CA ASP A 31 -5.12 7.48 7.63
C ASP A 31 -5.51 8.96 7.53
N SER A 32 -6.33 9.30 6.54
CA SER A 32 -6.89 10.65 6.38
C SER A 32 -5.82 11.76 6.43
N ALA A 33 -5.91 12.69 7.34
CA ALA A 33 -4.88 13.72 7.59
C ALA A 33 -3.51 13.11 7.95
N GLY A 34 -3.48 11.93 8.62
CA GLY A 34 -2.26 11.18 8.90
C GLY A 34 -1.60 10.63 7.65
N GLY A 35 -2.37 10.27 6.63
CA GLY A 35 -1.86 9.92 5.30
C GLY A 35 -1.15 11.11 4.65
N GLY A 36 -1.80 12.28 4.65
CA GLY A 36 -1.18 13.52 4.18
C GLY A 36 0.09 13.89 4.96
N LEU A 37 0.07 13.75 6.31
CA LEU A 37 1.23 14.00 7.16
C LEU A 37 2.39 13.04 6.86
N SER A 38 2.12 11.76 6.60
CA SER A 38 3.12 10.77 6.22
C SER A 38 3.86 11.17 4.94
N LEU A 39 3.12 11.62 3.93
CA LEU A 39 3.71 12.12 2.68
C LEU A 39 4.52 13.40 2.89
N SER A 40 4.01 14.33 3.70
CA SER A 40 4.71 15.56 4.08
C SER A 40 6.01 15.27 4.83
N LEU A 41 6.01 14.25 5.70
CA LEU A 41 7.23 13.80 6.41
C LEU A 41 8.27 13.27 5.43
N ILE A 42 7.89 12.38 4.51
CA ILE A 42 8.82 11.84 3.49
C ILE A 42 9.42 12.98 2.66
N MET A 43 8.57 13.92 2.23
CA MET A 43 8.99 15.10 1.47
C MET A 43 10.01 15.95 2.25
N ALA A 44 9.73 16.22 3.53
CA ALA A 44 10.61 17.01 4.39
C ALA A 44 11.96 16.32 4.65
N LEU A 45 11.96 15.00 4.87
CA LEU A 45 13.20 14.21 5.03
C LEU A 45 14.03 14.25 3.75
N ARG A 46 13.41 14.02 2.59
CA ARG A 46 14.09 14.10 1.30
C ARG A 46 14.71 15.47 1.04
N ASP A 47 13.92 16.52 1.24
CA ASP A 47 14.36 17.91 0.97
C ASP A 47 15.51 18.35 1.91
N GLN A 48 15.63 17.70 3.06
CA GLN A 48 16.76 17.82 3.99
C GLN A 48 17.93 16.89 3.62
N GLY A 49 17.87 16.11 2.54
CA GLY A 49 18.90 15.15 2.13
C GLY A 49 19.10 13.99 3.10
N ARG A 50 18.05 13.63 3.83
CA ARG A 50 18.06 12.56 4.85
C ARG A 50 17.68 11.22 4.24
N ALA A 51 18.05 10.13 4.91
CA ALA A 51 17.54 8.80 4.58
C ALA A 51 16.01 8.75 4.75
N LEU A 52 15.35 8.03 3.85
CA LEU A 52 13.90 7.90 3.80
C LEU A 52 13.44 6.57 4.41
N PRO A 53 12.20 6.48 4.92
CA PRO A 53 11.62 5.21 5.33
C PRO A 53 11.54 4.23 4.17
N ALA A 54 11.46 2.93 4.47
CA ALA A 54 11.39 1.85 3.47
C ALA A 54 10.15 1.95 2.58
N ALA A 55 9.03 2.38 3.12
CA ALA A 55 7.75 2.49 2.40
C ALA A 55 6.73 3.32 3.20
N ALA A 56 5.62 3.65 2.53
CA ALA A 56 4.44 4.21 3.20
C ALA A 56 3.15 3.53 2.72
N ALA A 57 2.20 3.29 3.63
CA ALA A 57 0.82 2.99 3.30
C ALA A 57 -0.08 4.13 3.79
N VAL A 58 -0.88 4.70 2.88
CA VAL A 58 -1.78 5.81 3.19
C VAL A 58 -3.21 5.38 2.91
N LEU A 59 -4.06 5.52 3.92
CA LEU A 59 -5.42 5.02 3.94
C LEU A 59 -6.38 6.20 3.85
N SER A 60 -7.16 6.31 2.79
CA SER A 60 -8.05 7.47 2.57
C SER A 60 -7.31 8.81 2.74
N PRO A 61 -6.14 9.02 2.13
CA PRO A 61 -5.27 10.14 2.48
C PRO A 61 -5.88 11.48 2.06
N TRP A 62 -5.82 12.47 2.96
CA TRP A 62 -6.19 13.85 2.65
C TRP A 62 -4.96 14.60 2.14
N THR A 63 -4.92 14.89 0.85
CA THR A 63 -3.74 15.43 0.15
C THR A 63 -3.97 16.77 -0.52
N ASP A 64 -5.23 17.14 -0.76
CA ASP A 64 -5.63 18.46 -1.26
C ASP A 64 -6.53 19.21 -0.25
N LEU A 65 -5.93 20.11 0.50
CA LEU A 65 -6.66 20.96 1.46
C LEU A 65 -7.34 22.16 0.81
N THR A 66 -7.22 22.31 -0.52
CA THR A 66 -7.85 23.42 -1.25
C THR A 66 -9.26 23.09 -1.74
N GLU A 67 -9.69 21.83 -1.59
CA GLU A 67 -10.98 21.31 -2.06
C GLU A 67 -11.20 21.55 -3.58
N SER A 68 -10.15 21.34 -4.37
CA SER A 68 -10.22 21.61 -5.81
C SER A 68 -10.70 20.43 -6.65
N LEU A 69 -10.87 19.24 -6.04
CA LEU A 69 -11.20 17.99 -6.73
C LEU A 69 -12.71 17.70 -6.73
N ASP A 70 -13.18 17.01 -7.76
CA ASP A 70 -14.61 16.80 -7.99
C ASP A 70 -15.28 15.95 -6.90
N SER A 71 -14.59 14.91 -6.39
CA SER A 71 -15.13 14.04 -5.35
C SER A 71 -15.42 14.76 -4.03
N HIS A 72 -14.74 15.86 -3.75
CA HIS A 72 -15.03 16.71 -2.57
C HIS A 72 -16.49 17.18 -2.56
N TYR A 73 -17.07 17.38 -3.72
CA TYR A 73 -18.44 17.85 -3.87
C TYR A 73 -19.42 16.72 -4.22
N SER A 74 -19.05 15.87 -5.19
CA SER A 74 -19.94 14.80 -5.68
C SER A 74 -20.23 13.74 -4.64
N ASN A 75 -19.26 13.43 -3.76
CA ASN A 75 -19.39 12.42 -2.73
C ASN A 75 -19.79 13.00 -1.36
N THR A 76 -19.87 14.32 -1.22
CA THR A 76 -20.47 14.97 -0.03
C THR A 76 -21.93 14.52 0.11
N GLY A 77 -22.27 13.94 1.29
CA GLY A 77 -23.57 13.37 1.59
C GLY A 77 -23.74 11.89 1.15
N ILE A 78 -22.76 11.34 0.41
CA ILE A 78 -22.61 9.90 0.18
C ILE A 78 -21.70 9.31 1.24
N ASP A 79 -20.55 9.95 1.48
CA ASP A 79 -19.65 9.62 2.58
C ASP A 79 -20.34 9.92 3.92
N PRO A 80 -20.50 8.90 4.80
CA PRO A 80 -21.20 9.09 6.07
C PRO A 80 -20.36 9.76 7.16
N LEU A 81 -19.04 9.91 6.99
CA LEU A 81 -18.13 10.37 8.03
C LEU A 81 -17.64 11.80 7.82
N ILE A 82 -17.40 12.20 6.57
CA ILE A 82 -16.82 13.51 6.27
C ILE A 82 -17.61 14.23 5.17
N SER A 83 -17.54 15.55 5.18
CA SER A 83 -18.11 16.41 4.14
C SER A 83 -17.10 17.49 3.75
N SER A 84 -17.29 18.08 2.56
CA SER A 84 -16.51 19.21 2.08
C SER A 84 -16.48 20.36 3.09
N GLU A 85 -17.63 20.69 3.69
CA GLU A 85 -17.70 21.79 4.68
C GLU A 85 -16.81 21.55 5.90
N ASN A 86 -16.83 20.32 6.43
CA ASN A 86 -16.01 19.95 7.58
C ASN A 86 -14.52 19.97 7.24
N LEU A 87 -14.16 19.47 6.05
CA LEU A 87 -12.76 19.47 5.59
C LEU A 87 -12.24 20.90 5.43
N ARG A 88 -13.04 21.81 4.86
CA ARG A 88 -12.66 23.20 4.68
C ARG A 88 -12.35 23.92 5.99
N GLU A 89 -13.18 23.73 7.01
CA GLU A 89 -12.92 24.31 8.33
C GLU A 89 -11.60 23.78 8.93
N MET A 90 -11.40 22.46 8.87
CA MET A 90 -10.18 21.82 9.38
C MET A 90 -8.94 22.26 8.59
N ALA A 91 -9.04 22.42 7.28
CA ALA A 91 -7.96 22.90 6.43
C ALA A 91 -7.47 24.29 6.84
N LEU A 92 -8.40 25.21 7.06
CA LEU A 92 -8.08 26.59 7.47
C LEU A 92 -7.45 26.63 8.86
N LEU A 93 -7.94 25.82 9.80
CA LEU A 93 -7.38 25.69 11.14
C LEU A 93 -5.96 25.09 11.10
N TYR A 94 -5.76 24.04 10.28
CA TYR A 94 -4.44 23.41 10.12
C TYR A 94 -3.44 24.34 9.46
N ALA A 95 -3.83 25.01 8.38
CA ALA A 95 -2.94 25.92 7.63
C ALA A 95 -2.49 27.13 8.48
N GLY A 96 -3.29 27.57 9.45
CA GLY A 96 -2.93 28.70 10.32
C GLY A 96 -2.65 30.00 9.56
N GLY A 97 -3.41 30.25 8.50
CA GLY A 97 -3.28 31.43 7.65
C GLY A 97 -2.19 31.32 6.55
N LYS A 98 -1.57 30.17 6.37
CA LYS A 98 -0.65 29.90 5.27
C LYS A 98 -1.40 29.48 4.02
N ASP A 99 -0.72 29.54 2.86
CA ASP A 99 -1.29 29.08 1.58
C ASP A 99 -1.56 27.57 1.64
N LEU A 100 -2.81 27.19 1.38
CA LEU A 100 -3.25 25.79 1.33
C LEU A 100 -2.50 24.96 0.27
N LYS A 101 -1.97 25.58 -0.79
CA LYS A 101 -1.14 24.91 -1.80
C LYS A 101 0.30 24.68 -1.39
N THR A 102 0.68 25.06 -0.16
CA THR A 102 2.01 24.73 0.38
C THR A 102 2.18 23.20 0.39
N PRO A 103 3.23 22.62 -0.25
CA PRO A 103 3.39 21.17 -0.39
C PRO A 103 3.37 20.37 0.91
N TYR A 104 3.86 20.97 2.00
CA TYR A 104 3.83 20.33 3.32
C TYR A 104 2.47 20.45 4.04
N ILE A 105 1.52 21.23 3.49
CA ILE A 105 0.14 21.34 3.95
C ILE A 105 -0.76 20.47 3.06
N SER A 106 -0.64 20.62 1.75
CA SER A 106 -1.32 19.81 0.74
C SER A 106 -0.29 19.04 -0.10
N PRO A 107 0.06 17.81 0.28
CA PRO A 107 1.09 17.01 -0.39
C PRO A 107 0.84 16.83 -1.89
N LEU A 108 -0.40 16.88 -2.34
CA LEU A 108 -0.76 16.78 -3.75
C LEU A 108 -0.01 17.80 -4.63
N TYR A 109 0.33 18.98 -4.10
CA TYR A 109 1.08 20.02 -4.82
C TYR A 109 2.60 19.86 -4.72
N GLY A 110 3.05 18.76 -4.11
CA GLY A 110 4.47 18.49 -3.91
C GLY A 110 5.16 17.81 -5.09
N ASN A 111 6.45 17.61 -4.92
CA ASN A 111 7.27 16.79 -5.80
C ASN A 111 7.52 15.44 -5.10
N PHE A 112 7.23 14.34 -5.79
CA PHE A 112 7.35 12.98 -5.26
C PHE A 112 8.61 12.25 -5.76
N THR A 113 9.41 12.87 -6.62
CA THR A 113 10.63 12.24 -7.14
C THR A 113 11.52 11.74 -5.99
N GLY A 114 11.92 10.47 -6.06
CA GLY A 114 12.76 9.83 -5.06
C GLY A 114 12.03 9.35 -3.80
N PHE A 115 10.69 9.35 -3.78
CA PHE A 115 9.92 8.72 -2.71
C PHE A 115 10.12 7.21 -2.70
N PRO A 116 10.02 6.58 -1.52
CA PRO A 116 9.96 5.13 -1.40
C PRO A 116 8.64 4.61 -1.98
N PRO A 117 8.47 3.28 -2.11
CA PRO A 117 7.21 2.66 -2.51
C PRO A 117 6.02 3.11 -1.64
N VAL A 118 4.88 3.38 -2.27
CA VAL A 118 3.65 3.83 -1.60
C VAL A 118 2.49 2.93 -1.95
N LEU A 119 1.75 2.48 -0.94
CA LEU A 119 0.45 1.82 -1.07
C LEU A 119 -0.65 2.81 -0.70
N ILE A 120 -1.68 2.93 -1.53
CA ILE A 120 -2.83 3.80 -1.31
C ILE A 120 -4.10 2.96 -1.26
N HIS A 121 -4.91 3.11 -0.22
CA HIS A 121 -6.25 2.56 -0.16
C HIS A 121 -7.27 3.69 -0.11
N VAL A 122 -8.34 3.58 -0.90
CA VAL A 122 -9.44 4.55 -0.91
C VAL A 122 -10.76 3.86 -1.23
N GLY A 123 -11.87 4.34 -0.68
CA GLY A 123 -13.21 3.88 -0.99
C GLY A 123 -13.84 4.68 -2.14
N SER A 124 -14.63 4.02 -2.99
CA SER A 124 -15.28 4.70 -4.11
C SER A 124 -16.38 5.68 -3.68
N ALA A 125 -16.88 5.58 -2.45
CA ALA A 125 -17.89 6.48 -1.89
C ALA A 125 -17.28 7.63 -1.05
N GLU A 126 -15.96 7.76 -1.01
CA GLU A 126 -15.27 8.78 -0.20
C GLU A 126 -15.25 10.15 -0.85
N VAL A 127 -15.37 11.18 -0.01
CA VAL A 127 -15.07 12.57 -0.39
C VAL A 127 -13.62 12.72 -0.87
N LEU A 128 -12.66 11.93 -0.33
CA LEU A 128 -11.24 11.95 -0.67
C LEU A 128 -10.84 10.94 -1.78
N LEU A 129 -11.80 10.47 -2.59
CA LEU A 129 -11.52 9.54 -3.69
C LEU A 129 -10.51 10.14 -4.68
N ASP A 130 -10.77 11.35 -5.15
CA ASP A 130 -9.91 11.99 -6.16
C ASP A 130 -8.57 12.45 -5.58
N ASP A 131 -8.47 12.74 -4.27
CA ASP A 131 -7.17 12.93 -3.59
C ASP A 131 -6.23 11.76 -3.82
N SER A 132 -6.76 10.55 -3.63
CA SER A 132 -6.00 9.31 -3.78
C SER A 132 -5.69 8.99 -5.24
N CYS A 133 -6.66 9.17 -6.14
CA CYS A 133 -6.48 8.90 -7.56
C CYS A 133 -5.46 9.86 -8.19
N GLU A 134 -5.58 11.16 -7.93
CA GLU A 134 -4.68 12.18 -8.45
C GLU A 134 -3.27 12.04 -7.83
N LEU A 135 -3.18 11.68 -6.54
CA LEU A 135 -1.92 11.37 -5.87
C LEU A 135 -1.19 10.23 -6.59
N ALA A 136 -1.88 9.11 -6.85
CA ALA A 136 -1.31 7.96 -7.53
C ALA A 136 -0.79 8.33 -8.92
N LEU A 137 -1.60 9.03 -9.72
CA LEU A 137 -1.22 9.49 -11.06
C LEU A 137 0.03 10.38 -11.04
N ARG A 138 0.12 11.31 -10.08
CA ARG A 138 1.30 12.19 -9.95
C ARG A 138 2.54 11.46 -9.48
N MET A 139 2.40 10.50 -8.56
CA MET A 139 3.50 9.65 -8.12
C MET A 139 4.03 8.78 -9.25
N GLU A 140 3.14 8.11 -9.99
CA GLU A 140 3.50 7.29 -11.15
C GLU A 140 4.22 8.10 -12.23
N ALA A 141 3.70 9.29 -12.56
CA ALA A 141 4.33 10.20 -13.54
C ALA A 141 5.73 10.67 -13.11
N GLN A 142 6.06 10.62 -11.81
CA GLN A 142 7.37 10.98 -11.26
C GLN A 142 8.25 9.75 -10.96
N GLY A 143 7.83 8.56 -11.40
CA GLY A 143 8.61 7.32 -11.28
C GLY A 143 8.63 6.71 -9.87
N VAL A 144 7.67 7.06 -9.03
CA VAL A 144 7.50 6.44 -7.70
C VAL A 144 6.78 5.11 -7.88
N PRO A 145 7.27 4.00 -7.29
CA PRO A 145 6.51 2.76 -7.21
C PRO A 145 5.25 2.99 -6.35
N VAL A 146 4.07 2.98 -6.97
CA VAL A 146 2.81 3.22 -6.29
C VAL A 146 1.80 2.14 -6.66
N ASP A 147 1.12 1.61 -5.65
CA ASP A 147 -0.03 0.73 -5.81
C ASP A 147 -1.25 1.46 -5.22
N ILE A 148 -2.36 1.49 -5.95
CA ILE A 148 -3.63 2.06 -5.47
C ILE A 148 -4.74 1.03 -5.56
N ASP A 149 -5.50 0.87 -4.47
CA ASP A 149 -6.71 0.06 -4.41
C ASP A 149 -7.92 0.93 -4.13
N ILE A 150 -8.89 0.85 -5.03
CA ILE A 150 -10.19 1.50 -4.87
C ILE A 150 -11.20 0.44 -4.44
N TYR A 151 -11.73 0.55 -3.21
CA TYR A 151 -12.70 -0.38 -2.64
C TYR A 151 -14.12 0.10 -2.92
N GLU A 152 -14.87 -0.67 -3.71
CA GLU A 152 -16.20 -0.31 -4.17
C GLU A 152 -17.20 -0.16 -3.01
N GLY A 153 -17.90 0.97 -2.98
CA GLY A 153 -18.91 1.30 -1.97
C GLY A 153 -18.38 1.62 -0.58
N MET A 154 -17.06 1.59 -0.38
CA MET A 154 -16.46 1.92 0.91
C MET A 154 -16.39 3.44 1.10
N TRP A 155 -16.54 3.86 2.36
CA TRP A 155 -16.54 5.25 2.84
C TRP A 155 -15.21 5.60 3.52
N HIS A 156 -15.06 6.85 3.95
CA HIS A 156 -13.83 7.33 4.56
C HIS A 156 -13.36 6.48 5.74
N VAL A 157 -12.11 6.01 5.68
CA VAL A 157 -11.43 5.20 6.72
C VAL A 157 -12.25 3.98 7.16
N TRP A 158 -12.91 3.27 6.23
CA TRP A 158 -13.66 2.03 6.53
C TRP A 158 -12.81 0.96 7.21
N HIS A 159 -11.50 1.09 7.14
CA HIS A 159 -10.51 0.20 7.78
C HIS A 159 -10.72 0.04 9.29
N MET A 160 -11.37 1.02 9.95
CA MET A 160 -11.67 0.98 11.38
C MET A 160 -12.95 0.18 11.71
N PHE A 161 -13.68 -0.29 10.72
CA PHE A 161 -14.94 -0.99 10.88
C PHE A 161 -14.78 -2.49 10.64
N ASP A 162 -15.67 -3.30 11.25
CA ASP A 162 -15.64 -4.76 11.11
C ASP A 162 -16.35 -5.20 9.84
N VAL A 163 -15.73 -4.92 8.69
CA VAL A 163 -16.17 -5.33 7.34
C VAL A 163 -15.08 -6.16 6.66
N GLU A 164 -15.45 -7.00 5.69
CA GLU A 164 -14.49 -7.90 5.02
C GLU A 164 -13.47 -7.12 4.18
N GLU A 165 -13.88 -6.02 3.58
CA GLU A 165 -13.04 -5.11 2.82
C GLU A 165 -11.92 -4.54 3.70
N ALA A 166 -12.22 -4.16 4.95
CA ALA A 166 -11.23 -3.68 5.92
C ALA A 166 -10.20 -4.77 6.25
N ARG A 167 -10.66 -6.00 6.50
CA ARG A 167 -9.75 -7.13 6.77
C ARG A 167 -8.86 -7.42 5.57
N THR A 168 -9.38 -7.27 4.35
CA THR A 168 -8.62 -7.46 3.12
C THR A 168 -7.57 -6.37 2.94
N ALA A 169 -7.96 -5.10 3.11
CA ALA A 169 -7.07 -3.95 3.02
C ALA A 169 -5.93 -4.03 4.06
N ILE A 170 -6.25 -4.38 5.32
CA ILE A 170 -5.25 -4.55 6.38
C ILE A 170 -4.26 -5.68 6.04
N ARG A 171 -4.75 -6.83 5.56
CA ARG A 171 -3.86 -7.93 5.12
C ARG A 171 -2.93 -7.50 3.99
N LYS A 172 -3.42 -6.69 3.03
CA LYS A 172 -2.61 -6.16 1.94
C LYS A 172 -1.54 -5.20 2.46
N SER A 173 -1.90 -4.28 3.35
CA SER A 173 -0.93 -3.38 3.99
C SER A 173 0.14 -4.15 4.77
N GLN A 174 -0.25 -5.19 5.51
CA GLN A 174 0.69 -6.06 6.23
C GLN A 174 1.66 -6.74 5.27
N TRP A 175 1.15 -7.34 4.19
CA TRP A 175 1.99 -7.99 3.18
C TRP A 175 2.92 -6.98 2.51
N PHE A 176 2.42 -5.80 2.14
CA PHE A 176 3.20 -4.72 1.57
C PHE A 176 4.38 -4.35 2.48
N PHE A 177 4.14 -4.08 3.76
CA PHE A 177 5.20 -3.76 4.72
C PHE A 177 6.21 -4.88 4.89
N HIS A 178 5.77 -6.13 5.02
CA HIS A 178 6.68 -7.26 5.16
C HIS A 178 7.62 -7.40 3.96
N THR A 179 7.13 -7.14 2.74
CA THR A 179 7.97 -7.21 1.54
C THR A 179 8.92 -6.04 1.41
N GLN A 180 8.55 -4.85 1.88
CA GLN A 180 9.44 -3.68 1.84
C GLN A 180 10.52 -3.75 2.92
N LEU A 181 10.21 -4.29 4.09
CA LEU A 181 11.15 -4.49 5.19
C LEU A 181 11.95 -5.81 5.09
N GLU A 182 11.69 -6.62 4.09
CA GLU A 182 12.28 -7.97 3.93
C GLU A 182 12.20 -8.83 5.21
N ILE A 183 11.14 -8.66 6.02
CA ILE A 183 10.96 -9.37 7.29
C ILE A 183 10.99 -10.89 7.05
N GLY A 184 11.80 -11.62 7.83
CA GLY A 184 11.94 -13.06 7.69
C GLY A 184 12.60 -13.51 6.38
N GLY A 185 13.34 -12.61 5.69
CA GLY A 185 13.92 -12.86 4.36
C GLY A 185 12.89 -12.81 3.23
N LEU A 186 11.71 -12.23 3.51
CA LEU A 186 10.64 -12.05 2.52
C LEU A 186 11.01 -10.91 1.58
N LYS A 187 11.03 -11.22 0.27
CA LYS A 187 11.29 -10.24 -0.79
C LYS A 187 10.07 -10.09 -1.67
N LYS A 188 9.95 -8.95 -2.34
CA LYS A 188 8.98 -8.81 -3.43
C LYS A 188 9.27 -9.89 -4.46
N ARG A 189 8.26 -10.70 -4.77
CA ARG A 189 8.39 -11.88 -5.63
C ARG A 189 7.56 -11.71 -6.89
N GLU A 190 8.12 -12.12 -8.00
CA GLU A 190 7.40 -12.26 -9.25
C GLU A 190 6.88 -13.68 -9.40
N ILE A 191 5.76 -13.82 -10.11
CA ILE A 191 5.21 -15.12 -10.46
C ILE A 191 5.75 -15.56 -11.81
N HIS A 192 6.25 -16.78 -11.89
CA HIS A 192 6.78 -17.35 -13.13
C HIS A 192 5.83 -18.41 -13.68
N PRO A 193 5.04 -18.12 -14.73
CA PRO A 193 4.25 -19.13 -15.42
C PRO A 193 5.12 -20.28 -15.93
N GLY A 194 4.67 -21.51 -15.71
CA GLY A 194 5.42 -22.74 -16.00
C GLY A 194 6.23 -23.28 -14.82
N ALA A 195 6.64 -22.44 -13.88
CA ALA A 195 7.40 -22.87 -12.71
C ALA A 195 6.56 -23.69 -11.71
N VAL A 196 7.26 -24.52 -10.94
CA VAL A 196 6.68 -25.33 -9.87
C VAL A 196 6.86 -24.64 -8.53
N TYR A 197 5.77 -24.55 -7.78
CA TYR A 197 5.74 -23.96 -6.44
C TYR A 197 5.34 -25.00 -5.41
N ARG A 198 6.06 -25.05 -4.29
CA ARG A 198 5.70 -25.87 -3.14
C ARG A 198 4.86 -25.07 -2.16
N HIS A 199 3.65 -25.54 -1.88
CA HIS A 199 2.82 -25.00 -0.80
C HIS A 199 3.43 -25.36 0.56
N PHE A 200 3.31 -24.48 1.55
CA PHE A 200 3.88 -24.70 2.91
C PHE A 200 3.43 -26.01 3.57
N LYS A 201 2.33 -26.62 3.12
CA LYS A 201 1.86 -27.94 3.54
C LYS A 201 2.56 -29.10 2.80
N GLY A 202 3.59 -28.81 1.98
CA GLY A 202 4.48 -29.78 1.36
C GLY A 202 4.02 -30.35 0.01
N ARG A 203 2.97 -29.81 -0.61
CA ARG A 203 2.46 -30.24 -1.91
C ARG A 203 2.92 -29.31 -3.02
N ASP A 204 3.16 -29.86 -4.23
CA ASP A 204 3.70 -29.12 -5.35
C ASP A 204 2.58 -28.78 -6.37
N TYR A 205 2.70 -27.59 -6.97
CA TYR A 205 1.76 -27.03 -7.92
C TYR A 205 2.53 -26.35 -9.06
N ARG A 206 2.01 -26.42 -10.28
CA ARG A 206 2.57 -25.68 -11.42
C ARG A 206 1.71 -24.46 -11.70
N VAL A 207 2.32 -23.30 -11.76
CA VAL A 207 1.64 -22.09 -12.24
C VAL A 207 1.44 -22.18 -13.73
N LEU A 208 0.20 -22.01 -14.19
CA LEU A 208 -0.16 -22.05 -15.61
C LEU A 208 -0.15 -20.66 -16.20
N SER A 209 -0.71 -19.68 -15.52
CA SER A 209 -0.81 -18.29 -15.97
C SER A 209 -1.19 -17.36 -14.82
N VAL A 210 -1.07 -16.06 -15.07
CA VAL A 210 -1.78 -15.02 -14.31
C VAL A 210 -2.95 -14.53 -15.16
N ALA A 211 -4.12 -14.42 -14.58
CA ALA A 211 -5.35 -13.95 -15.20
C ALA A 211 -5.94 -12.80 -14.38
N ARG A 212 -6.84 -12.01 -14.96
CA ARG A 212 -7.60 -11.00 -14.22
C ARG A 212 -9.01 -11.50 -13.95
N HIS A 213 -9.51 -11.26 -12.75
CA HIS A 213 -10.92 -11.49 -12.43
C HIS A 213 -11.78 -10.54 -13.26
N SER A 214 -12.83 -11.05 -13.91
CA SER A 214 -13.60 -10.27 -14.91
C SER A 214 -14.37 -9.09 -14.32
N GLU A 215 -14.71 -9.13 -13.04
CA GLU A 215 -15.50 -8.10 -12.35
C GLU A 215 -14.62 -7.19 -11.50
N THR A 216 -13.75 -7.77 -10.67
CA THR A 216 -12.91 -7.01 -9.74
C THR A 216 -11.58 -6.55 -10.32
N LEU A 217 -11.20 -7.03 -11.50
CA LEU A 217 -9.90 -6.83 -12.16
C LEU A 217 -8.69 -7.31 -11.34
N GLU A 218 -8.92 -7.98 -10.21
CA GLU A 218 -7.89 -8.55 -9.36
C GLU A 218 -7.04 -9.57 -10.14
N GLU A 219 -5.73 -9.54 -9.93
CA GLU A 219 -4.82 -10.52 -10.53
C GLU A 219 -4.94 -11.86 -9.80
N MET A 220 -5.17 -12.91 -10.59
CA MET A 220 -5.40 -14.27 -10.12
C MET A 220 -4.31 -15.20 -10.66
N VAL A 221 -3.68 -15.98 -9.81
CA VAL A 221 -2.79 -17.07 -10.24
C VAL A 221 -3.65 -18.28 -10.58
N VAL A 222 -3.52 -18.77 -11.81
CA VAL A 222 -4.09 -20.04 -12.26
C VAL A 222 -3.02 -21.11 -12.14
N TYR A 223 -3.27 -22.15 -11.34
CA TYR A 223 -2.27 -23.16 -11.05
C TYR A 223 -2.87 -24.56 -10.96
N GLN A 224 -2.07 -25.56 -11.31
CA GLN A 224 -2.45 -26.98 -11.32
C GLN A 224 -1.75 -27.73 -10.19
N GLN A 225 -2.49 -28.52 -9.44
CA GLN A 225 -1.88 -29.46 -8.49
C GLN A 225 -1.13 -30.58 -9.21
N LEU A 226 0.08 -30.93 -8.76
CA LEU A 226 0.90 -31.98 -9.35
C LEU A 226 0.72 -33.33 -8.64
N TYR A 227 -0.45 -33.55 -8.07
CA TYR A 227 -0.84 -34.78 -7.34
C TYR A 227 -2.35 -35.02 -7.48
N GLY A 228 -2.81 -36.22 -7.11
CA GLY A 228 -4.22 -36.58 -7.12
C GLY A 228 -4.84 -36.50 -8.51
N ASP A 229 -5.92 -35.76 -8.65
CA ASP A 229 -6.69 -35.60 -9.89
C ASP A 229 -6.15 -34.49 -10.82
N HIS A 230 -5.02 -33.90 -10.48
CA HIS A 230 -4.40 -32.80 -11.24
C HIS A 230 -5.31 -31.60 -11.49
N GLY A 231 -6.22 -31.31 -10.54
CA GLY A 231 -7.18 -30.21 -10.65
C GLY A 231 -6.50 -28.84 -10.83
N ILE A 232 -7.21 -27.94 -11.52
CA ILE A 232 -6.79 -26.57 -11.75
C ILE A 232 -7.49 -25.67 -10.76
N TRP A 233 -6.77 -24.76 -10.17
CA TRP A 233 -7.22 -23.83 -9.13
C TRP A 233 -6.88 -22.41 -9.52
N VAL A 234 -7.63 -21.45 -8.94
CA VAL A 234 -7.33 -20.02 -9.02
C VAL A 234 -7.21 -19.44 -7.61
N ARG A 235 -6.33 -18.45 -7.47
CA ARG A 235 -6.12 -17.75 -6.20
C ARG A 235 -5.67 -16.33 -6.49
N PRO A 236 -6.08 -15.31 -5.71
CA PRO A 236 -5.50 -13.98 -5.77
C PRO A 236 -3.98 -14.02 -5.73
N LEU A 237 -3.34 -13.24 -6.62
CA LEU A 237 -1.88 -13.20 -6.75
C LEU A 237 -1.20 -12.91 -5.41
N GLU A 238 -1.72 -11.93 -4.69
CA GLU A 238 -1.19 -11.56 -3.37
C GLU A 238 -1.30 -12.69 -2.35
N MET A 239 -2.43 -13.43 -2.36
CA MET A 239 -2.56 -14.61 -1.50
C MET A 239 -1.63 -15.75 -1.90
N PHE A 240 -1.28 -15.88 -3.18
CA PHE A 240 -0.37 -16.90 -3.66
C PHE A 240 1.08 -16.58 -3.27
N LEU A 241 1.50 -15.33 -3.48
CA LEU A 241 2.85 -14.85 -3.14
C LEU A 241 3.02 -14.55 -1.65
N GLY A 242 1.91 -14.35 -0.94
CA GLY A 242 1.89 -13.96 0.47
C GLY A 242 2.42 -15.03 1.42
N THR A 243 2.46 -14.67 2.68
CA THR A 243 2.98 -15.49 3.78
C THR A 243 1.88 -16.15 4.59
N VAL A 244 2.29 -17.08 5.42
CA VAL A 244 1.49 -17.67 6.49
C VAL A 244 2.36 -17.73 7.74
N GLU A 245 1.74 -17.52 8.88
CA GLU A 245 2.40 -17.78 10.16
C GLU A 245 2.36 -19.29 10.48
N ARG A 246 3.51 -19.84 10.80
CA ARG A 246 3.65 -21.22 11.24
C ARG A 246 4.73 -21.31 12.32
N ASP A 247 4.35 -21.84 13.46
CA ASP A 247 5.24 -22.04 14.60
C ASP A 247 5.92 -20.73 15.08
N GLY A 248 5.26 -19.58 14.90
CA GLY A 248 5.75 -18.24 15.25
C GLY A 248 6.66 -17.61 14.18
N GLU A 249 6.85 -18.26 13.04
CA GLU A 249 7.62 -17.74 11.91
C GLU A 249 6.73 -17.45 10.71
N LEU A 250 7.04 -16.36 10.00
CA LEU A 250 6.41 -16.04 8.72
C LEU A 250 7.14 -16.80 7.61
N ILE A 251 6.42 -17.66 6.90
CA ILE A 251 6.94 -18.41 5.76
C ILE A 251 6.08 -18.15 4.52
N TYR A 252 6.65 -18.27 3.34
CA TYR A 252 5.88 -18.16 2.11
C TYR A 252 4.78 -19.23 2.03
N ARG A 253 3.58 -18.83 1.62
CA ARG A 253 2.48 -19.77 1.35
C ARG A 253 2.83 -20.74 0.24
N PHE A 254 3.48 -20.23 -0.82
CA PHE A 254 4.05 -21.02 -1.90
C PHE A 254 5.47 -20.54 -2.16
N GLU A 255 6.40 -21.45 -2.30
CA GLU A 255 7.81 -21.20 -2.57
C GLU A 255 8.18 -21.83 -3.92
N GLU A 256 8.81 -21.05 -4.80
CA GLU A 256 9.28 -21.56 -6.09
C GLU A 256 10.37 -22.60 -5.87
N ARG A 257 10.27 -23.70 -6.59
CA ARG A 257 11.29 -24.75 -6.58
C ARG A 257 12.25 -24.54 -7.72
N GLU A 258 13.54 -24.47 -7.41
CA GLU A 258 14.56 -24.65 -8.42
C GLU A 258 14.38 -26.02 -9.07
N GLU A 259 14.09 -26.09 -10.37
CA GLU A 259 14.14 -27.33 -11.11
C GLU A 259 15.60 -27.81 -11.10
N LYS A 260 15.88 -28.88 -10.36
CA LYS A 260 17.13 -29.59 -10.57
C LYS A 260 17.09 -30.12 -12.00
N PRO A 261 18.10 -29.82 -12.84
CA PRO A 261 18.14 -30.40 -14.18
C PRO A 261 18.02 -31.92 -14.05
N GLU A 262 17.04 -32.50 -14.73
CA GLU A 262 16.95 -33.95 -14.85
C GLU A 262 18.32 -34.44 -15.30
N ARG A 263 18.93 -35.31 -14.52
CA ARG A 263 20.07 -36.08 -15.01
C ARG A 263 19.53 -36.90 -16.18
N VAL A 264 19.87 -36.48 -17.38
CA VAL A 264 19.76 -37.36 -18.57
C VAL A 264 20.77 -38.48 -18.32
N ASP A 265 20.30 -39.57 -17.74
CA ASP A 265 21.06 -40.83 -17.75
C ASP A 265 21.12 -41.18 -19.24
N GLY A 266 22.26 -40.90 -19.84
CA GLY A 266 22.59 -41.33 -21.19
C GLY A 266 22.67 -42.85 -21.27
N PRO A 267 22.49 -43.41 -22.46
CA PRO A 267 22.42 -44.85 -22.69
C PRO A 267 23.69 -45.61 -22.33
#